data_db43c001392c607898628fde1a6561e6
#
_entry.id   db43c001392c607898628fde1a6561e6
#
_cell.length_a   1.000
_cell.length_b   1.000
_cell.length_c   1.000
_cell.angle_alpha   90.00
_cell.angle_beta   90.00
_cell.angle_gamma   90.00
#
_symmetry.space_group_name_H-M   'P 1'
#
loop_
_entity.id
_entity.type
_entity.pdbx_description
1 polymer ?
#
loop_
_entity_poly.entity_id
_entity_poly.type
_entity_poly.pdbx_seq_one_letter_code
_entity_poly.pdbx_strand_id
1 'polypeptide(L)'
;MSQVKKVVLAYSGGLDTSVILKWLQDTYGCEVVTFTADIGQGEELEPARRKAEMFGVKKIYVEDLREEFVRDFVFPMFRANALYEGEYLLGTSIARPLIAKRLVEIARKERADAISHGATGKGNDQVRFELGAYALMPDVKVIAPWREWDLLSRDKLLAYADAHGIPVDYKKRKGEAPYSMDANLLHISYEGGILEDPARAPGEDMWRLTVSPEKAPAKPELVEIDFERGDAVAINGARMTPGALLTELNRLGGKHGVGRLDLVENRYVGMKSRGCYETPGGTILLRAHRAIESLTLDREVAHLKDDLMPRYASLVYNGYWWSPERQALQVLIDHTQQNVTGRVVVKLFKGNVIVTSRSSAYSLFDTKIATFDDDGGAYNQADAGGFIKLNALRMRIAGVKAAARGGAAKAGAKAPSKAPGRKASARSPAAKRAG
;
A
#
# COMPACT_ATOMS: atom_id res chain seq x y z
N MET A 1 -23.10 19.11 26.99
CA MET A 1 -21.76 18.62 26.51
C MET A 1 -20.70 19.34 27.34
N SER A 2 -19.72 18.65 27.93
CA SER A 2 -18.62 19.27 28.64
C SER A 2 -17.85 20.19 27.69
N GLN A 3 -17.51 21.38 28.12
CA GLN A 3 -16.73 22.34 27.36
C GLN A 3 -15.35 21.76 27.10
N VAL A 4 -14.91 21.68 25.84
CA VAL A 4 -13.54 21.26 25.47
C VAL A 4 -12.57 22.36 25.93
N LYS A 5 -11.64 22.02 26.82
CA LYS A 5 -10.64 22.95 27.34
C LYS A 5 -9.24 22.74 26.77
N LYS A 6 -8.93 21.50 26.36
CA LYS A 6 -7.62 21.14 25.81
C LYS A 6 -7.75 20.13 24.68
N VAL A 7 -7.06 20.36 23.56
CA VAL A 7 -7.04 19.51 22.37
C VAL A 7 -5.59 19.19 21.99
N VAL A 8 -5.30 17.94 21.65
CA VAL A 8 -4.04 17.56 20.99
C VAL A 8 -4.28 17.47 19.49
N LEU A 9 -3.54 18.26 18.73
CA LEU A 9 -3.63 18.34 17.26
C LEU A 9 -2.47 17.61 16.60
N ALA A 10 -2.77 16.66 15.70
CA ALA A 10 -1.78 16.16 14.75
C ALA A 10 -1.40 17.29 13.77
N TYR A 11 -0.19 17.81 13.90
CA TYR A 11 0.23 19.07 13.29
C TYR A 11 1.42 18.86 12.35
N SER A 12 1.24 19.19 11.07
CA SER A 12 2.30 19.12 10.05
C SER A 12 2.98 20.46 9.76
N GLY A 13 2.45 21.58 10.30
CA GLY A 13 2.92 22.92 9.95
C GLY A 13 2.51 23.40 8.56
N GLY A 14 1.76 22.58 7.80
CA GLY A 14 1.16 22.96 6.51
C GLY A 14 0.03 23.99 6.65
N LEU A 15 -0.53 24.42 5.53
CA LEU A 15 -1.64 25.40 5.50
C LEU A 15 -2.83 24.90 6.32
N ASP A 16 -3.31 23.69 6.01
CA ASP A 16 -4.53 23.13 6.59
C ASP A 16 -4.42 23.01 8.11
N THR A 17 -3.33 22.39 8.59
CA THR A 17 -3.14 22.20 10.05
C THR A 17 -2.87 23.49 10.77
N SER A 18 -2.27 24.51 10.15
CA SER A 18 -2.08 25.83 10.75
C SER A 18 -3.40 26.63 10.87
N VAL A 19 -4.28 26.50 9.86
CA VAL A 19 -5.64 27.03 9.93
C VAL A 19 -6.43 26.30 11.00
N ILE A 20 -6.35 24.97 11.08
CA ILE A 20 -7.02 24.16 12.11
C ILE A 20 -6.59 24.55 13.50
N LEU A 21 -5.29 24.78 13.73
CA LEU A 21 -4.77 25.20 15.02
C LEU A 21 -5.47 26.48 15.50
N LYS A 22 -5.49 27.50 14.63
CA LYS A 22 -6.12 28.80 14.95
C LYS A 22 -7.63 28.66 15.11
N TRP A 23 -8.29 27.91 14.22
CA TRP A 23 -9.72 27.65 14.29
C TRP A 23 -10.15 26.95 15.58
N LEU A 24 -9.37 25.98 16.08
CA LEU A 24 -9.62 25.31 17.35
C LEU A 24 -9.55 26.30 18.52
N GLN A 25 -8.55 27.20 18.52
CA GLN A 25 -8.42 28.23 19.56
C GLN A 25 -9.62 29.19 19.55
N ASP A 26 -10.03 29.63 18.36
CA ASP A 26 -11.11 30.63 18.23
C ASP A 26 -12.50 30.02 18.48
N THR A 27 -12.76 28.83 17.98
CA THR A 27 -14.09 28.20 18.04
C THR A 27 -14.38 27.57 19.40
N TYR A 28 -13.38 26.93 20.00
CA TYR A 28 -13.55 26.23 21.27
C TYR A 28 -13.02 27.02 22.49
N GLY A 29 -12.24 28.08 22.27
CA GLY A 29 -11.56 28.81 23.35
C GLY A 29 -10.61 27.90 24.14
N CYS A 30 -10.01 26.89 23.51
CA CYS A 30 -9.28 25.82 24.15
C CYS A 30 -7.75 25.98 24.04
N GLU A 31 -7.03 25.35 24.96
CA GLU A 31 -5.59 25.13 24.84
C GLU A 31 -5.34 24.10 23.73
N VAL A 32 -4.46 24.41 22.77
CA VAL A 32 -4.02 23.46 21.74
C VAL A 32 -2.61 23.02 22.07
N VAL A 33 -2.43 21.70 22.13
CA VAL A 33 -1.13 21.01 22.16
C VAL A 33 -0.86 20.48 20.77
N THR A 34 0.31 20.74 20.20
CA THR A 34 0.66 20.22 18.88
C THR A 34 1.57 19.01 18.96
N PHE A 35 1.36 18.05 18.07
CA PHE A 35 2.20 16.88 17.89
C PHE A 35 2.59 16.73 16.43
N THR A 36 3.90 16.68 16.17
CA THR A 36 4.51 16.44 14.85
C THR A 36 5.37 15.18 14.93
N ALA A 37 5.07 14.19 14.11
CA ALA A 37 5.85 12.97 13.99
C ALA A 37 6.94 13.14 12.93
N ASP A 38 8.19 12.83 13.27
CA ASP A 38 9.23 12.54 12.29
C ASP A 38 9.18 11.04 11.96
N ILE A 39 8.68 10.72 10.79
CA ILE A 39 8.65 9.37 10.23
C ILE A 39 9.46 9.27 8.93
N GLY A 40 10.41 10.21 8.73
CA GLY A 40 11.30 10.26 7.58
C GLY A 40 10.73 10.96 6.36
N GLN A 41 9.86 11.95 6.55
CA GLN A 41 9.29 12.76 5.47
C GLN A 41 10.29 13.71 4.80
N GLY A 42 11.50 13.85 5.33
CA GLY A 42 12.57 14.66 4.76
C GLY A 42 12.35 16.18 4.85
N GLU A 43 11.27 16.64 5.49
CA GLU A 43 11.01 18.05 5.74
C GLU A 43 11.69 18.49 7.06
N GLU A 44 12.11 19.75 7.11
CA GLU A 44 12.58 20.34 8.36
C GLU A 44 11.39 20.52 9.33
N LEU A 45 11.46 19.87 10.48
CA LEU A 45 10.42 19.91 11.51
C LEU A 45 10.40 21.23 12.28
N GLU A 46 11.52 21.93 12.30
CA GLU A 46 11.69 23.21 13.00
C GLU A 46 10.74 24.33 12.48
N PRO A 47 10.45 24.46 11.16
CA PRO A 47 9.44 25.40 10.69
C PRO A 47 8.04 25.14 11.25
N ALA A 48 7.66 23.87 11.45
CA ALA A 48 6.37 23.52 12.08
C ALA A 48 6.33 23.98 13.54
N ARG A 49 7.41 23.72 14.31
CA ARG A 49 7.55 24.18 15.69
C ARG A 49 7.40 25.69 15.79
N ARG A 50 8.18 26.47 15.01
CA ARG A 50 8.13 27.95 15.02
C ARG A 50 6.73 28.49 14.72
N LYS A 51 6.04 27.89 13.77
CA LYS A 51 4.65 28.27 13.47
C LYS A 51 3.73 28.05 14.66
N ALA A 52 3.83 26.90 15.33
CA ALA A 52 3.03 26.62 16.52
C ALA A 52 3.33 27.63 17.65
N GLU A 53 4.60 27.99 17.85
CA GLU A 53 5.03 29.01 18.83
C GLU A 53 4.41 30.40 18.52
N MET A 54 4.36 30.80 17.24
CA MET A 54 3.75 32.05 16.81
C MET A 54 2.25 32.15 17.21
N PHE A 55 1.55 31.01 17.28
CA PHE A 55 0.15 30.94 17.75
C PHE A 55 0.01 30.78 19.26
N GLY A 56 1.09 30.97 20.01
CA GLY A 56 1.09 30.89 21.47
C GLY A 56 0.92 29.48 22.00
N VAL A 57 1.19 28.45 21.21
CA VAL A 57 1.19 27.06 21.68
C VAL A 57 2.32 26.87 22.68
N LYS A 58 1.97 26.45 23.89
CA LYS A 58 2.93 26.26 24.99
C LYS A 58 3.55 24.86 25.02
N LYS A 59 2.83 23.87 24.49
CA LYS A 59 3.26 22.46 24.50
C LYS A 59 3.30 21.93 23.07
N ILE A 60 4.53 21.70 22.62
CA ILE A 60 4.84 21.28 21.25
C ILE A 60 5.67 20.01 21.34
N TYR A 61 5.11 18.92 20.82
CA TYR A 61 5.77 17.63 20.71
C TYR A 61 6.27 17.46 19.30
N VAL A 62 7.58 17.24 19.13
CA VAL A 62 8.21 16.83 17.88
C VAL A 62 9.02 15.59 18.21
N GLU A 63 8.62 14.44 17.67
CA GLU A 63 9.21 13.16 18.07
C GLU A 63 9.75 12.41 16.88
N ASP A 64 11.00 11.91 16.98
CA ASP A 64 11.60 11.00 16.01
C ASP A 64 11.02 9.59 16.20
N LEU A 65 10.20 9.17 15.25
CA LEU A 65 9.53 7.87 15.25
C LEU A 65 10.01 6.97 14.11
N ARG A 66 11.10 7.30 13.43
CA ARG A 66 11.58 6.58 12.24
C ARG A 66 11.89 5.11 12.53
N GLU A 67 12.58 4.84 13.63
CA GLU A 67 12.90 3.46 14.03
C GLU A 67 11.66 2.68 14.44
N GLU A 68 10.77 3.26 15.25
CA GLU A 68 9.49 2.64 15.65
C GLU A 68 8.62 2.37 14.41
N PHE A 69 8.58 3.32 13.47
CA PHE A 69 7.82 3.19 12.24
C PHE A 69 8.23 1.97 11.42
N VAL A 70 9.54 1.80 11.21
CA VAL A 70 10.01 0.67 10.38
C VAL A 70 9.90 -0.64 11.15
N ARG A 71 10.37 -0.70 12.39
CA ARG A 71 10.41 -1.92 13.19
C ARG A 71 9.02 -2.48 13.51
N ASP A 72 8.09 -1.62 13.95
CA ASP A 72 6.83 -2.05 14.55
C ASP A 72 5.62 -1.95 13.60
N PHE A 73 5.78 -1.28 12.45
CA PHE A 73 4.71 -1.11 11.47
C PHE A 73 5.10 -1.61 10.07
N VAL A 74 6.22 -1.14 9.52
CA VAL A 74 6.62 -1.52 8.16
C VAL A 74 7.04 -2.98 8.09
N PHE A 75 7.93 -3.46 8.95
CA PHE A 75 8.40 -4.86 8.92
C PHE A 75 7.28 -5.87 9.16
N PRO A 76 6.38 -5.72 10.17
CA PRO A 76 5.23 -6.61 10.30
C PRO A 76 4.35 -6.68 9.05
N MET A 77 4.15 -5.57 8.38
CA MET A 77 3.42 -5.51 7.11
C MET A 77 4.17 -6.23 5.97
N PHE A 78 5.50 -6.12 5.92
CA PHE A 78 6.33 -6.84 4.94
C PHE A 78 6.38 -8.35 5.20
N ARG A 79 6.40 -8.79 6.47
CA ARG A 79 6.23 -10.22 6.79
C ARG A 79 4.94 -10.80 6.22
N ALA A 80 3.88 -10.00 6.11
CA ALA A 80 2.63 -10.37 5.44
C ALA A 80 2.71 -10.30 3.90
N ASN A 81 3.78 -9.77 3.30
CA ASN A 81 3.87 -9.42 1.88
C ASN A 81 2.71 -8.53 1.42
N ALA A 82 2.21 -7.64 2.29
CA ALA A 82 0.99 -6.89 2.06
C ALA A 82 1.08 -5.95 0.86
N LEU A 83 0.21 -6.17 -0.11
CA LEU A 83 0.02 -5.34 -1.30
C LEU A 83 -1.48 -5.04 -1.46
N TYR A 84 -1.86 -3.78 -1.39
CA TYR A 84 -3.23 -3.40 -1.69
C TYR A 84 -3.47 -3.42 -3.20
N GLU A 85 -4.54 -4.09 -3.61
CA GLU A 85 -4.89 -4.30 -5.03
C GLU A 85 -3.74 -4.89 -5.87
N GLY A 86 -2.84 -5.64 -5.22
CA GLY A 86 -1.74 -6.36 -5.87
C GLY A 86 -0.49 -5.53 -6.15
N GLU A 87 -0.50 -4.22 -5.91
CA GLU A 87 0.59 -3.31 -6.32
C GLU A 87 1.01 -2.32 -5.23
N TYR A 88 0.08 -1.72 -4.49
CA TYR A 88 0.37 -0.62 -3.58
C TYR A 88 0.96 -1.09 -2.25
N LEU A 89 2.15 -0.61 -1.91
CA LEU A 89 2.91 -0.94 -0.69
C LEU A 89 2.44 -0.18 0.58
N LEU A 90 1.25 0.41 0.57
CA LEU A 90 0.54 0.93 1.75
C LEU A 90 1.24 2.04 2.54
N GLY A 91 2.20 2.75 1.97
CA GLY A 91 3.05 3.69 2.70
C GLY A 91 2.30 4.79 3.47
N THR A 92 1.26 5.41 2.88
CA THR A 92 0.42 6.36 3.61
C THR A 92 -0.42 5.66 4.68
N SER A 93 -0.99 4.50 4.34
CA SER A 93 -1.91 3.78 5.23
C SER A 93 -1.24 3.29 6.50
N ILE A 94 0.03 2.81 6.40
CA ILE A 94 0.76 2.26 7.53
C ILE A 94 1.35 3.34 8.47
N ALA A 95 1.47 4.58 8.01
CA ALA A 95 1.96 5.68 8.83
C ALA A 95 0.91 6.16 9.86
N ARG A 96 -0.37 6.14 9.48
CA ARG A 96 -1.45 6.71 10.30
C ARG A 96 -1.68 5.97 11.63
N PRO A 97 -1.59 4.64 11.73
CA PRO A 97 -1.69 3.93 13.00
C PRO A 97 -0.65 4.32 14.04
N LEU A 98 0.60 4.58 13.63
CA LEU A 98 1.65 5.05 14.53
C LEU A 98 1.36 6.48 15.01
N ILE A 99 1.01 7.38 14.09
CA ILE A 99 0.69 8.77 14.44
C ILE A 99 -0.52 8.81 15.38
N ALA A 100 -1.57 8.02 15.11
CA ALA A 100 -2.75 7.93 15.99
C ALA A 100 -2.40 7.39 17.38
N LYS A 101 -1.53 6.38 17.48
CA LYS A 101 -1.02 5.84 18.74
C LYS A 101 -0.37 6.95 19.57
N ARG A 102 0.59 7.65 18.98
CA ARG A 102 1.33 8.70 19.70
C ARG A 102 0.44 9.90 20.06
N LEU A 103 -0.50 10.26 19.17
CA LEU A 103 -1.49 11.32 19.44
C LEU A 103 -2.34 11.00 20.69
N VAL A 104 -2.81 9.75 20.80
CA VAL A 104 -3.57 9.28 21.97
C VAL A 104 -2.70 9.22 23.22
N GLU A 105 -1.45 8.77 23.14
CA GLU A 105 -0.52 8.74 24.28
C GLU A 105 -0.27 10.15 24.82
N ILE A 106 -0.06 11.14 23.93
CA ILE A 106 0.10 12.54 24.31
C ILE A 106 -1.21 13.09 24.90
N ALA A 107 -2.38 12.75 24.33
CA ALA A 107 -3.67 13.19 24.86
C ALA A 107 -3.88 12.71 26.30
N ARG A 108 -3.53 11.46 26.61
CA ARG A 108 -3.57 10.93 28.00
C ARG A 108 -2.59 11.67 28.91
N LYS A 109 -1.34 11.85 28.47
CA LYS A 109 -0.29 12.55 29.23
C LYS A 109 -0.70 13.98 29.57
N GLU A 110 -1.28 14.69 28.61
CA GLU A 110 -1.73 16.07 28.73
C GLU A 110 -3.12 16.21 29.40
N ARG A 111 -3.81 15.10 29.65
CA ARG A 111 -5.20 15.08 30.12
C ARG A 111 -6.10 15.91 29.20
N ALA A 112 -5.92 15.75 27.90
CA ALA A 112 -6.69 16.49 26.91
C ALA A 112 -8.12 15.93 26.79
N ASP A 113 -9.06 16.83 26.54
CA ASP A 113 -10.49 16.47 26.37
C ASP A 113 -10.78 15.90 24.98
N ALA A 114 -9.93 16.21 23.99
CA ALA A 114 -10.11 15.80 22.62
C ALA A 114 -8.79 15.70 21.86
N ILE A 115 -8.83 15.00 20.74
CA ILE A 115 -7.79 15.02 19.71
C ILE A 115 -8.34 15.64 18.43
N SER A 116 -7.44 16.14 17.56
CA SER A 116 -7.81 16.68 16.25
C SER A 116 -6.79 16.30 15.19
N HIS A 117 -7.24 16.24 13.93
CA HIS A 117 -6.42 15.95 12.77
C HIS A 117 -6.82 16.78 11.55
N GLY A 118 -5.90 16.93 10.58
CA GLY A 118 -6.10 17.70 9.36
C GLY A 118 -6.61 16.88 8.15
N ALA A 119 -7.01 15.63 8.35
CA ALA A 119 -7.48 14.80 7.24
C ALA A 119 -8.82 15.30 6.69
N THR A 120 -8.91 15.40 5.35
CA THR A 120 -10.11 15.88 4.66
C THR A 120 -11.24 14.85 4.73
N GLY A 121 -12.50 15.31 4.63
CA GLY A 121 -13.68 14.44 4.66
C GLY A 121 -13.82 13.51 3.43
N LYS A 122 -13.03 13.71 2.39
CA LYS A 122 -13.00 12.88 1.16
C LYS A 122 -11.90 11.82 1.16
N GLY A 123 -10.95 11.89 2.11
CA GLY A 123 -9.79 10.98 2.18
C GLY A 123 -10.01 9.81 3.13
N ASN A 124 -9.25 8.73 2.91
CA ASN A 124 -9.21 7.58 3.82
C ASN A 124 -8.54 7.92 5.17
N ASP A 125 -7.71 8.95 5.21
CA ASP A 125 -6.88 9.24 6.38
C ASP A 125 -7.70 9.61 7.62
N GLN A 126 -8.85 10.28 7.45
CA GLN A 126 -9.77 10.50 8.56
C GLN A 126 -10.20 9.18 9.21
N VAL A 127 -10.53 8.18 8.40
CA VAL A 127 -10.93 6.85 8.89
C VAL A 127 -9.77 6.19 9.64
N ARG A 128 -8.56 6.25 9.09
CA ARG A 128 -7.35 5.66 9.68
C ARG A 128 -6.99 6.28 11.04
N PHE A 129 -7.06 7.61 11.15
CA PHE A 129 -6.82 8.31 12.41
C PHE A 129 -7.86 7.95 13.46
N GLU A 130 -9.13 8.03 13.10
CA GLU A 130 -10.22 7.88 14.07
C GLU A 130 -10.40 6.43 14.52
N LEU A 131 -10.34 5.45 13.60
CA LEU A 131 -10.39 4.03 13.99
C LEU A 131 -9.20 3.66 14.89
N GLY A 132 -8.00 4.19 14.61
CA GLY A 132 -6.84 4.02 15.47
C GLY A 132 -7.04 4.63 16.85
N ALA A 133 -7.56 5.85 16.89
CA ALA A 133 -7.82 6.56 18.15
C ALA A 133 -8.89 5.84 18.99
N TYR A 134 -10.02 5.45 18.40
CA TYR A 134 -11.09 4.72 19.11
C TYR A 134 -10.65 3.33 19.59
N ALA A 135 -9.81 2.64 18.84
CA ALA A 135 -9.27 1.35 19.26
C ALA A 135 -8.36 1.48 20.51
N LEU A 136 -7.59 2.57 20.58
CA LEU A 136 -6.63 2.81 21.66
C LEU A 136 -7.21 3.59 22.83
N MET A 137 -8.22 4.44 22.60
CA MET A 137 -8.90 5.27 23.60
C MET A 137 -10.39 5.38 23.24
N PRO A 138 -11.23 4.39 23.62
CA PRO A 138 -12.62 4.28 23.15
C PRO A 138 -13.50 5.52 23.37
N ASP A 139 -13.26 6.24 24.47
CA ASP A 139 -14.06 7.41 24.85
C ASP A 139 -13.48 8.75 24.36
N VAL A 140 -12.44 8.72 23.51
CA VAL A 140 -11.80 9.94 23.02
C VAL A 140 -12.75 10.76 22.15
N LYS A 141 -12.88 12.05 22.44
CA LYS A 141 -13.55 12.97 21.53
C LYS A 141 -12.62 13.32 20.37
N VAL A 142 -13.10 13.13 19.15
CA VAL A 142 -12.38 13.55 17.94
C VAL A 142 -13.03 14.81 17.38
N ILE A 143 -12.23 15.84 17.14
CA ILE A 143 -12.63 17.05 16.42
C ILE A 143 -12.01 16.97 15.03
N ALA A 144 -12.85 16.87 14.01
CA ALA A 144 -12.44 16.78 12.62
C ALA A 144 -12.93 18.02 11.83
N PRO A 145 -12.15 19.12 11.81
CA PRO A 145 -12.62 20.42 11.32
C PRO A 145 -13.17 20.38 9.89
N TRP A 146 -12.60 19.56 9.01
CA TRP A 146 -13.10 19.40 7.64
C TRP A 146 -14.56 18.91 7.53
N ARG A 147 -15.14 18.41 8.60
CA ARG A 147 -16.56 18.00 8.70
C ARG A 147 -17.41 19.00 9.50
N GLU A 148 -16.78 19.98 10.13
CA GLU A 148 -17.45 20.91 11.08
C GLU A 148 -17.47 22.35 10.56
N TRP A 149 -16.45 22.78 9.79
CA TRP A 149 -16.29 24.15 9.32
C TRP A 149 -16.83 24.35 7.88
N ASP A 150 -16.93 25.62 7.46
CA ASP A 150 -17.34 26.02 6.10
C ASP A 150 -16.15 26.36 5.18
N LEU A 151 -14.91 26.14 5.63
CA LEU A 151 -13.68 26.42 4.87
C LEU A 151 -13.37 25.31 3.86
N LEU A 152 -14.30 25.02 2.95
CA LEU A 152 -14.29 23.83 2.08
C LEU A 152 -13.42 23.95 0.83
N SER A 153 -12.68 25.05 0.65
CA SER A 153 -11.81 25.26 -0.50
C SER A 153 -10.48 25.88 -0.11
N ARG A 154 -9.48 25.70 -0.98
CA ARG A 154 -8.15 26.30 -0.79
C ARG A 154 -8.23 27.82 -0.67
N ASP A 155 -9.07 28.47 -1.48
CA ASP A 155 -9.23 29.94 -1.46
C ASP A 155 -9.80 30.41 -0.12
N LYS A 156 -10.79 29.69 0.44
CA LYS A 156 -11.33 29.98 1.76
C LYS A 156 -10.29 29.80 2.86
N LEU A 157 -9.47 28.75 2.78
CA LEU A 157 -8.36 28.53 3.72
C LEU A 157 -7.32 29.64 3.65
N LEU A 158 -6.96 30.10 2.45
CA LEU A 158 -6.03 31.22 2.24
C LEU A 158 -6.61 32.53 2.77
N ALA A 159 -7.88 32.82 2.50
CA ALA A 159 -8.56 33.99 3.02
C ALA A 159 -8.61 34.00 4.56
N TYR A 160 -8.90 32.84 5.18
CA TYR A 160 -8.86 32.68 6.64
C TYR A 160 -7.43 32.88 7.16
N ALA A 161 -6.43 32.30 6.48
CA ALA A 161 -5.03 32.46 6.86
C ALA A 161 -4.59 33.93 6.83
N ASP A 162 -4.99 34.69 5.81
CA ASP A 162 -4.70 36.13 5.69
C ASP A 162 -5.37 36.95 6.78
N ALA A 163 -6.66 36.67 7.07
CA ALA A 163 -7.41 37.37 8.10
C ALA A 163 -6.84 37.16 9.51
N HIS A 164 -6.17 36.03 9.76
CA HIS A 164 -5.61 35.66 11.06
C HIS A 164 -4.07 35.73 11.13
N GLY A 165 -3.40 36.29 10.10
CA GLY A 165 -1.95 36.45 10.07
C GLY A 165 -1.17 35.13 10.03
N ILE A 166 -1.75 34.06 9.48
CA ILE A 166 -1.11 32.76 9.33
C ILE A 166 -0.10 32.79 8.17
N PRO A 167 1.20 32.57 8.42
CA PRO A 167 2.19 32.62 7.35
C PRO A 167 2.02 31.43 6.39
N VAL A 168 1.80 31.72 5.11
CA VAL A 168 1.68 30.72 4.04
C VAL A 168 2.84 30.87 3.08
N ASP A 169 3.46 29.74 2.71
CA ASP A 169 4.55 29.70 1.73
C ASP A 169 4.07 30.31 0.39
N TYR A 170 4.89 31.23 -0.16
CA TYR A 170 4.60 31.95 -1.39
C TYR A 170 4.35 31.02 -2.59
N LYS A 171 5.13 29.94 -2.74
CA LYS A 171 4.95 28.93 -3.80
C LYS A 171 3.61 28.21 -3.67
N LYS A 172 3.20 27.89 -2.45
CA LYS A 172 1.89 27.29 -2.18
C LYS A 172 0.74 28.27 -2.45
N ARG A 173 0.94 29.58 -2.24
CA ARG A 173 -0.07 30.62 -2.60
C ARG A 173 -0.33 30.70 -4.09
N LYS A 174 0.70 30.62 -4.93
CA LYS A 174 0.57 30.73 -6.40
C LYS A 174 0.09 29.45 -7.09
N GLY A 175 -0.17 28.37 -6.36
CA GLY A 175 -0.52 27.10 -6.99
C GLY A 175 0.64 26.44 -7.74
N GLU A 176 1.88 26.86 -7.45
CA GLU A 176 3.10 26.33 -8.06
C GLU A 176 3.49 24.95 -7.49
N ALA A 177 2.74 24.42 -6.50
CA ALA A 177 2.83 23.04 -6.07
C ALA A 177 1.73 22.23 -6.81
N PRO A 178 2.05 21.62 -7.97
CA PRO A 178 1.03 21.02 -8.85
C PRO A 178 0.43 19.75 -8.26
N TYR A 179 1.02 19.19 -7.20
CA TYR A 179 0.63 17.92 -6.57
C TYR A 179 0.44 18.09 -5.07
N SER A 180 -0.53 17.37 -4.50
CA SER A 180 -0.56 17.05 -3.07
C SER A 180 0.39 15.89 -2.81
N MET A 181 1.22 16.01 -1.78
CA MET A 181 2.22 15.00 -1.46
C MET A 181 2.12 14.58 0.00
N ASP A 182 2.31 13.29 0.25
CA ASP A 182 2.52 12.73 1.58
C ASP A 182 3.78 11.86 1.55
N ALA A 183 4.71 12.11 2.46
CA ALA A 183 6.02 11.46 2.48
C ALA A 183 6.30 10.83 3.84
N ASN A 184 6.97 9.69 3.82
CA ASN A 184 7.55 9.04 4.99
C ASN A 184 8.72 8.15 4.55
N LEU A 185 9.38 7.49 5.50
CA LEU A 185 10.55 6.68 5.21
C LEU A 185 10.28 5.51 4.24
N LEU A 186 9.04 5.03 4.13
CA LEU A 186 8.68 3.96 3.21
C LEU A 186 8.42 4.47 1.79
N HIS A 187 7.77 5.64 1.64
CA HIS A 187 7.35 6.13 0.32
C HIS A 187 7.12 7.64 0.23
N ILE A 188 6.92 8.11 -1.01
CA ILE A 188 6.21 9.37 -1.31
C ILE A 188 4.99 9.03 -2.16
N SER A 189 3.84 9.65 -1.84
CA SER A 189 2.64 9.66 -2.67
C SER A 189 2.43 11.04 -3.31
N TYR A 190 1.87 11.04 -4.54
CA TYR A 190 1.50 12.21 -5.30
C TYR A 190 0.06 12.07 -5.78
N GLU A 191 -0.75 13.10 -5.55
CA GLU A 191 -2.16 13.17 -5.95
C GLU A 191 -2.51 14.56 -6.45
N GLY A 192 -3.64 14.69 -7.15
CA GLY A 192 -4.20 15.97 -7.59
C GLY A 192 -3.53 16.57 -8.83
N GLY A 193 -3.94 17.77 -9.20
CA GLY A 193 -3.44 18.48 -10.37
C GLY A 193 -3.66 17.68 -11.67
N ILE A 194 -2.61 17.52 -12.48
CA ILE A 194 -2.71 16.77 -13.75
C ILE A 194 -3.02 15.29 -13.56
N LEU A 195 -2.79 14.72 -12.36
CA LEU A 195 -3.06 13.31 -12.06
C LEU A 195 -4.55 13.00 -11.93
N GLU A 196 -5.40 14.03 -11.80
CA GLU A 196 -6.87 13.86 -11.78
C GLU A 196 -7.41 13.37 -13.13
N ASP A 197 -6.65 13.56 -14.21
CA ASP A 197 -6.95 13.00 -15.53
C ASP A 197 -6.10 11.73 -15.75
N PRO A 198 -6.69 10.53 -15.69
CA PRO A 198 -5.93 9.28 -15.88
C PRO A 198 -5.30 9.11 -17.27
N ALA A 199 -5.73 9.90 -18.26
CA ALA A 199 -5.17 9.88 -19.61
C ALA A 199 -3.84 10.66 -19.71
N ARG A 200 -3.46 11.43 -18.69
CA ARG A 200 -2.25 12.24 -18.69
C ARG A 200 -1.13 11.54 -17.91
N ALA A 201 0.04 11.44 -18.54
CA ALA A 201 1.23 10.91 -17.86
C ALA A 201 1.74 11.90 -16.79
N PRO A 202 2.25 11.41 -15.64
CA PRO A 202 2.94 12.27 -14.67
C PRO A 202 4.22 12.85 -15.29
N GLY A 203 4.54 14.10 -14.93
CA GLY A 203 5.78 14.74 -15.34
C GLY A 203 7.00 14.08 -14.69
N GLU A 204 8.13 14.06 -15.40
CA GLU A 204 9.37 13.46 -14.84
C GLU A 204 9.90 14.29 -13.65
N ASP A 205 9.61 15.56 -13.57
CA ASP A 205 9.95 16.50 -12.50
C ASP A 205 9.16 16.24 -11.20
N MET A 206 8.11 15.43 -11.24
CA MET A 206 7.34 15.05 -10.07
C MET A 206 8.14 14.14 -9.12
N TRP A 207 8.92 13.21 -9.67
CA TRP A 207 9.61 12.17 -8.92
C TRP A 207 10.80 12.70 -8.14
N ARG A 208 10.88 12.43 -6.83
CA ARG A 208 11.87 13.01 -5.91
C ARG A 208 12.87 11.98 -5.36
N LEU A 209 12.44 10.73 -5.17
CA LEU A 209 13.28 9.68 -4.60
C LEU A 209 14.04 8.90 -5.68
N THR A 210 13.51 8.86 -6.90
CA THR A 210 14.01 7.97 -7.95
C THR A 210 14.41 8.77 -9.19
N VAL A 211 15.52 8.38 -9.80
CA VAL A 211 15.84 8.80 -11.17
C VAL A 211 14.98 8.03 -12.17
N SER A 212 14.77 8.56 -13.37
CA SER A 212 14.11 7.77 -14.41
C SER A 212 14.95 6.54 -14.79
N PRO A 213 14.32 5.41 -15.19
CA PRO A 213 15.05 4.23 -15.64
C PRO A 213 16.05 4.51 -16.76
N GLU A 214 15.75 5.47 -17.65
CA GLU A 214 16.64 5.89 -18.75
C GLU A 214 17.92 6.57 -18.21
N LYS A 215 17.78 7.41 -17.16
CA LYS A 215 18.90 8.13 -16.53
C LYS A 215 19.62 7.29 -15.47
N ALA A 216 19.08 6.15 -15.08
CA ALA A 216 19.71 5.26 -14.10
C ALA A 216 21.05 4.72 -14.63
N PRO A 217 22.00 4.36 -13.75
CA PRO A 217 23.32 3.86 -14.15
C PRO A 217 23.26 2.74 -15.19
N ALA A 218 24.16 2.79 -16.18
CA ALA A 218 24.29 1.74 -17.18
C ALA A 218 24.89 0.44 -16.61
N LYS A 219 25.59 0.53 -15.47
CA LYS A 219 26.17 -0.62 -14.76
C LYS A 219 25.21 -1.08 -13.67
N PRO A 220 24.85 -2.38 -13.64
CA PRO A 220 24.02 -2.92 -12.55
C PRO A 220 24.78 -2.93 -11.23
N GLU A 221 24.01 -2.94 -10.12
CA GLU A 221 24.55 -3.05 -8.76
C GLU A 221 23.96 -4.30 -8.08
N LEU A 222 24.85 -5.11 -7.49
CA LEU A 222 24.43 -6.26 -6.68
C LEU A 222 24.31 -5.80 -5.23
N VAL A 223 23.24 -6.21 -4.58
CA VAL A 223 22.95 -5.90 -3.18
C VAL A 223 22.63 -7.20 -2.46
N GLU A 224 23.40 -7.52 -1.41
CA GLU A 224 23.14 -8.63 -0.52
C GLU A 224 22.26 -8.15 0.63
N ILE A 225 21.20 -8.90 0.95
CA ILE A 225 20.29 -8.61 2.05
C ILE A 225 20.17 -9.86 2.91
N ASP A 226 20.54 -9.72 4.19
CA ASP A 226 20.40 -10.79 5.18
C ASP A 226 19.09 -10.64 5.94
N PHE A 227 18.40 -11.76 6.10
CA PHE A 227 17.12 -11.87 6.82
C PHE A 227 17.27 -12.73 8.07
N GLU A 228 16.60 -12.34 9.14
CA GLU A 228 16.39 -13.11 10.36
C GLU A 228 14.90 -13.11 10.71
N ARG A 229 14.27 -14.28 10.71
CA ARG A 229 12.86 -14.47 11.06
C ARG A 229 11.91 -13.52 10.29
N GLY A 230 12.17 -13.34 9.00
CA GLY A 230 11.39 -12.52 8.08
C GLY A 230 11.78 -11.05 8.01
N ASP A 231 12.56 -10.54 8.94
CA ASP A 231 13.02 -9.15 8.93
C ASP A 231 14.41 -9.03 8.31
N ALA A 232 14.62 -8.02 7.47
CA ALA A 232 15.94 -7.69 6.95
C ALA A 232 16.79 -7.06 8.06
N VAL A 233 18.03 -7.55 8.22
CA VAL A 233 18.91 -7.15 9.32
C VAL A 233 20.27 -6.60 8.88
N ALA A 234 20.68 -6.87 7.64
CA ALA A 234 21.95 -6.38 7.11
C ALA A 234 21.90 -6.15 5.59
N ILE A 235 22.70 -5.21 5.12
CA ILE A 235 22.95 -4.96 3.69
C ILE A 235 24.45 -5.08 3.44
N ASN A 236 24.84 -5.89 2.44
CA ASN A 236 26.24 -6.12 2.07
C ASN A 236 27.13 -6.51 3.28
N GLY A 237 26.59 -7.33 4.19
CA GLY A 237 27.25 -7.79 5.41
C GLY A 237 27.25 -6.79 6.58
N ALA A 238 26.81 -5.54 6.39
CA ALA A 238 26.72 -4.55 7.45
C ALA A 238 25.35 -4.64 8.15
N ARG A 239 25.31 -4.98 9.44
CA ARG A 239 24.07 -4.92 10.25
C ARG A 239 23.65 -3.48 10.45
N MET A 240 22.37 -3.24 10.36
CA MET A 240 21.75 -1.91 10.47
C MET A 240 20.50 -1.97 11.33
N THR A 241 20.12 -0.81 11.91
CA THR A 241 18.80 -0.65 12.50
C THR A 241 17.72 -0.64 11.40
N PRO A 242 16.46 -0.99 11.70
CA PRO A 242 15.38 -1.02 10.73
C PRO A 242 15.25 0.27 9.90
N GLY A 243 15.28 1.42 10.54
CA GLY A 243 15.19 2.72 9.87
C GLY A 243 16.40 3.01 8.96
N ALA A 244 17.61 2.73 9.45
CA ALA A 244 18.84 2.90 8.66
C ALA A 244 18.86 1.95 7.44
N LEU A 245 18.41 0.70 7.62
CA LEU A 245 18.32 -0.29 6.56
C LEU A 245 17.36 0.15 5.44
N LEU A 246 16.17 0.60 5.79
CA LEU A 246 15.20 1.09 4.80
C LEU A 246 15.70 2.36 4.09
N THR A 247 16.39 3.25 4.82
CA THR A 247 17.03 4.45 4.24
C THR A 247 18.07 4.07 3.19
N GLU A 248 18.92 3.09 3.48
CA GLU A 248 19.94 2.63 2.53
C GLU A 248 19.31 1.94 1.31
N LEU A 249 18.26 1.11 1.51
CA LEU A 249 17.51 0.52 0.40
C LEU A 249 16.84 1.58 -0.48
N ASN A 250 16.31 2.66 0.12
CA ASN A 250 15.74 3.79 -0.62
C ASN A 250 16.82 4.48 -1.48
N ARG A 251 18.01 4.71 -0.92
CA ARG A 251 19.13 5.32 -1.65
C ARG A 251 19.55 4.46 -2.84
N LEU A 252 19.69 3.16 -2.64
CA LEU A 252 20.08 2.20 -3.67
C LEU A 252 18.98 2.09 -4.75
N GLY A 253 17.74 1.90 -4.34
CA GLY A 253 16.60 1.79 -5.25
C GLY A 253 16.37 3.08 -6.05
N GLY A 254 16.43 4.23 -5.40
CA GLY A 254 16.28 5.54 -6.03
C GLY A 254 17.34 5.79 -7.10
N LYS A 255 18.61 5.48 -6.80
CA LYS A 255 19.73 5.54 -7.75
C LYS A 255 19.47 4.73 -9.02
N HIS A 256 18.83 3.59 -8.91
CA HIS A 256 18.55 2.68 -10.01
C HIS A 256 17.14 2.82 -10.62
N GLY A 257 16.36 3.84 -10.20
CA GLY A 257 15.02 4.11 -10.74
C GLY A 257 13.96 3.08 -10.34
N VAL A 258 14.18 2.38 -9.23
CA VAL A 258 13.27 1.33 -8.71
C VAL A 258 12.12 1.95 -7.91
N GLY A 259 10.90 1.40 -8.07
CA GLY A 259 9.80 1.62 -7.13
C GLY A 259 8.82 2.72 -7.50
N ARG A 260 8.75 3.14 -8.76
CA ARG A 260 7.68 4.02 -9.27
C ARG A 260 6.43 3.20 -9.56
N LEU A 261 5.28 3.73 -9.17
CA LEU A 261 3.97 3.14 -9.41
C LEU A 261 2.98 4.25 -9.75
N ASP A 262 2.13 3.99 -10.74
CA ASP A 262 0.96 4.81 -11.11
C ASP A 262 -0.27 3.91 -11.04
N LEU A 263 -1.18 4.18 -10.12
CA LEU A 263 -2.29 3.31 -9.79
C LEU A 263 -3.60 4.07 -9.67
N VAL A 264 -4.67 3.52 -10.24
CA VAL A 264 -6.04 3.93 -9.95
C VAL A 264 -6.62 2.95 -8.95
N GLU A 265 -6.64 3.36 -7.69
CA GLU A 265 -7.08 2.54 -6.54
C GLU A 265 -8.52 2.80 -6.13
N ASN A 266 -9.10 1.86 -5.38
CA ASN A 266 -10.44 2.02 -4.81
C ASN A 266 -10.31 2.49 -3.36
N ARG A 267 -10.69 3.74 -3.07
CA ARG A 267 -10.71 4.28 -1.71
C ARG A 267 -11.80 3.61 -0.87
N TYR A 268 -11.53 3.43 0.41
CA TYR A 268 -12.49 2.84 1.35
C TYR A 268 -13.77 3.68 1.48
N VAL A 269 -13.66 4.98 1.29
CA VAL A 269 -14.81 5.92 1.26
C VAL A 269 -15.65 5.82 -0.04
N GLY A 270 -15.37 4.87 -0.94
CA GLY A 270 -16.25 4.47 -2.04
C GLY A 270 -15.95 5.11 -3.39
N MET A 271 -14.84 5.83 -3.57
CA MET A 271 -14.47 6.43 -4.85
C MET A 271 -13.16 5.86 -5.40
N LYS A 272 -12.98 5.91 -6.71
CA LYS A 272 -11.68 5.69 -7.34
C LYS A 272 -10.81 6.94 -7.23
N SER A 273 -9.52 6.73 -7.02
CA SER A 273 -8.53 7.81 -6.98
C SER A 273 -7.24 7.34 -7.64
N ARG A 274 -6.62 8.21 -8.41
CA ARG A 274 -5.29 7.96 -8.94
C ARG A 274 -4.25 8.50 -7.99
N GLY A 275 -3.27 7.67 -7.67
CA GLY A 275 -2.07 8.04 -6.92
C GLY A 275 -0.82 7.58 -7.67
N CYS A 276 0.21 8.40 -7.67
CA CYS A 276 1.55 8.01 -8.08
C CYS A 276 2.41 7.84 -6.83
N TYR A 277 3.25 6.83 -6.82
CA TYR A 277 4.01 6.44 -5.62
C TYR A 277 5.47 6.17 -5.97
N GLU A 278 6.37 6.54 -5.05
CA GLU A 278 7.77 6.13 -5.06
C GLU A 278 8.05 5.32 -3.80
N THR A 279 8.38 4.04 -3.98
CA THR A 279 8.64 3.12 -2.87
C THR A 279 9.91 2.30 -3.15
N PRO A 280 11.07 2.94 -3.34
CA PRO A 280 12.26 2.25 -3.85
C PRO A 280 12.77 1.15 -2.92
N GLY A 281 12.99 1.45 -1.64
CA GLY A 281 13.46 0.47 -0.66
C GLY A 281 12.43 -0.62 -0.38
N GLY A 282 11.15 -0.24 -0.28
CA GLY A 282 10.07 -1.19 -0.07
C GLY A 282 9.93 -2.18 -1.22
N THR A 283 10.11 -1.75 -2.47
CA THR A 283 10.09 -2.64 -3.65
C THR A 283 11.24 -3.64 -3.61
N ILE A 284 12.43 -3.21 -3.23
CA ILE A 284 13.59 -4.11 -3.07
C ILE A 284 13.30 -5.11 -1.96
N LEU A 285 12.85 -4.63 -0.80
CA LEU A 285 12.58 -5.44 0.38
C LEU A 285 11.54 -6.51 0.11
N LEU A 286 10.41 -6.17 -0.53
CA LEU A 286 9.36 -7.13 -0.89
C LEU A 286 9.90 -8.24 -1.81
N ARG A 287 10.65 -7.88 -2.85
CA ARG A 287 11.22 -8.87 -3.79
C ARG A 287 12.21 -9.79 -3.12
N ALA A 288 13.07 -9.27 -2.25
CA ALA A 288 14.04 -10.06 -1.51
C ALA A 288 13.36 -10.95 -0.45
N HIS A 289 12.38 -10.43 0.29
CA HIS A 289 11.63 -11.18 1.29
C HIS A 289 10.89 -12.38 0.67
N ARG A 290 10.15 -12.17 -0.43
CA ARG A 290 9.51 -13.27 -1.15
C ARG A 290 10.51 -14.30 -1.70
N ALA A 291 11.72 -13.87 -2.03
CA ALA A 291 12.76 -14.77 -2.51
C ALA A 291 13.29 -15.69 -1.39
N ILE A 292 13.49 -15.18 -0.18
CA ILE A 292 13.92 -16.05 0.94
C ILE A 292 12.78 -16.94 1.41
N GLU A 293 11.54 -16.46 1.43
CA GLU A 293 10.37 -17.31 1.72
C GLU A 293 10.23 -18.50 0.78
N SER A 294 10.56 -18.32 -0.51
CA SER A 294 10.48 -19.40 -1.49
C SER A 294 11.40 -20.59 -1.22
N LEU A 295 12.42 -20.41 -0.36
CA LEU A 295 13.28 -21.50 0.11
C LEU A 295 12.81 -22.13 1.42
N THR A 296 12.18 -21.33 2.28
CA THR A 296 12.02 -21.66 3.69
C THR A 296 10.60 -21.99 4.12
N LEU A 297 9.61 -21.62 3.30
CA LEU A 297 8.21 -21.96 3.57
C LEU A 297 7.80 -23.24 2.87
N ASP A 298 7.07 -24.10 3.61
CA ASP A 298 6.33 -25.19 3.03
C ASP A 298 5.30 -24.68 2.01
N ARG A 299 5.01 -25.48 0.98
CA ARG A 299 4.10 -25.15 -0.11
C ARG A 299 2.73 -24.67 0.40
N GLU A 300 2.10 -25.40 1.29
CA GLU A 300 0.75 -25.11 1.77
C GLU A 300 0.74 -23.88 2.68
N VAL A 301 1.79 -23.69 3.47
CA VAL A 301 1.97 -22.48 4.29
C VAL A 301 2.17 -21.23 3.41
N ALA A 302 2.95 -21.35 2.34
CA ALA A 302 3.17 -20.25 1.39
C ALA A 302 1.85 -19.85 0.70
N HIS A 303 1.06 -20.82 0.23
CA HIS A 303 -0.24 -20.57 -0.39
C HIS A 303 -1.24 -19.97 0.60
N LEU A 304 -1.35 -20.52 1.80
CA LEU A 304 -2.20 -19.96 2.86
C LEU A 304 -1.86 -18.48 3.12
N LYS A 305 -0.57 -18.17 3.20
CA LYS A 305 -0.11 -16.80 3.43
C LYS A 305 -0.47 -15.87 2.26
N ASP A 306 -0.32 -16.34 1.02
CA ASP A 306 -0.72 -15.58 -0.17
C ASP A 306 -2.24 -15.36 -0.23
N ASP A 307 -3.06 -16.31 0.19
CA ASP A 307 -4.52 -16.18 0.29
C ASP A 307 -4.94 -15.14 1.34
N LEU A 308 -4.19 -15.02 2.44
CA LEU A 308 -4.46 -14.06 3.51
C LEU A 308 -3.96 -12.63 3.22
N MET A 309 -2.97 -12.49 2.34
CA MET A 309 -2.34 -11.21 2.03
C MET A 309 -3.33 -10.12 1.59
N PRO A 310 -4.30 -10.36 0.66
CA PRO A 310 -5.25 -9.32 0.25
C PRO A 310 -6.13 -8.86 1.41
N ARG A 311 -6.51 -9.78 2.31
CA ARG A 311 -7.30 -9.44 3.50
C ARG A 311 -6.49 -8.59 4.47
N TYR A 312 -5.24 -8.97 4.73
CA TYR A 312 -4.34 -8.18 5.58
C TYR A 312 -4.11 -6.78 5.00
N ALA A 313 -3.81 -6.69 3.70
CA ALA A 313 -3.61 -5.42 3.02
C ALA A 313 -4.85 -4.50 3.09
N SER A 314 -6.05 -5.07 2.91
CA SER A 314 -7.31 -4.33 3.04
C SER A 314 -7.54 -3.81 4.46
N LEU A 315 -7.20 -4.57 5.49
CA LEU A 315 -7.30 -4.10 6.88
C LEU A 315 -6.38 -2.92 7.13
N VAL A 316 -5.12 -2.98 6.66
CA VAL A 316 -4.18 -1.85 6.78
C VAL A 316 -4.68 -0.64 5.99
N TYR A 317 -5.08 -0.83 4.74
CA TYR A 317 -5.55 0.25 3.86
C TYR A 317 -6.77 0.98 4.44
N ASN A 318 -7.71 0.22 5.03
CA ASN A 318 -8.96 0.72 5.60
C ASN A 318 -8.84 1.28 7.03
N GLY A 319 -7.64 1.23 7.64
CA GLY A 319 -7.41 1.81 8.97
C GLY A 319 -7.61 0.85 10.15
N TYR A 320 -7.74 -0.44 9.92
CA TYR A 320 -7.98 -1.47 10.95
C TYR A 320 -6.69 -2.06 11.54
N TRP A 321 -5.59 -1.30 11.58
CA TRP A 321 -4.32 -1.78 12.14
C TRP A 321 -4.47 -2.31 13.57
N TRP A 322 -5.26 -1.64 14.40
CA TRP A 322 -5.46 -1.98 15.79
C TRP A 322 -6.62 -2.96 16.04
N SER A 323 -7.26 -3.48 14.99
CA SER A 323 -8.37 -4.42 15.12
C SER A 323 -7.91 -5.80 15.61
N PRO A 324 -8.74 -6.53 16.37
CA PRO A 324 -8.45 -7.90 16.78
C PRO A 324 -8.19 -8.83 15.60
N GLU A 325 -8.89 -8.64 14.49
CA GLU A 325 -8.72 -9.43 13.26
C GLU A 325 -7.31 -9.29 12.69
N ARG A 326 -6.81 -8.04 12.51
CA ARG A 326 -5.45 -7.82 12.02
C ARG A 326 -4.42 -8.41 12.99
N GLN A 327 -4.62 -8.27 14.31
CA GLN A 327 -3.73 -8.82 15.32
C GLN A 327 -3.66 -10.36 15.23
N ALA A 328 -4.80 -11.05 15.06
CA ALA A 328 -4.84 -12.49 14.88
C ALA A 328 -4.10 -12.92 13.60
N LEU A 329 -4.31 -12.21 12.48
CA LEU A 329 -3.57 -12.46 11.25
C LEU A 329 -2.05 -12.25 11.44
N GLN A 330 -1.64 -11.22 12.20
CA GLN A 330 -0.22 -10.98 12.48
C GLN A 330 0.42 -12.14 13.22
N VAL A 331 -0.24 -12.69 14.24
CA VAL A 331 0.27 -13.85 14.98
C VAL A 331 0.48 -15.06 14.06
N LEU A 332 -0.48 -15.31 13.16
CA LEU A 332 -0.34 -16.37 12.16
C LEU A 332 0.85 -16.10 11.23
N ILE A 333 0.94 -14.89 10.69
CA ILE A 333 2.02 -14.47 9.79
C ILE A 333 3.37 -14.59 10.49
N ASP A 334 3.52 -14.06 11.69
CA ASP A 334 4.78 -14.11 12.46
C ASP A 334 5.21 -15.55 12.77
N HIS A 335 4.25 -16.46 13.00
CA HIS A 335 4.52 -17.88 13.14
C HIS A 335 5.16 -18.47 11.88
N THR A 336 4.69 -18.09 10.69
CA THR A 336 5.27 -18.57 9.42
C THR A 336 6.70 -18.09 9.19
N GLN A 337 7.12 -17.01 9.85
CA GLN A 337 8.42 -16.38 9.62
C GLN A 337 9.57 -16.98 10.46
N GLN A 338 9.30 -17.90 11.36
CA GLN A 338 10.29 -18.44 12.30
C GLN A 338 11.56 -18.96 11.63
N ASN A 339 11.45 -19.55 10.45
CA ASN A 339 12.55 -20.12 9.67
C ASN A 339 12.91 -19.27 8.43
N VAL A 340 12.27 -18.10 8.23
CA VAL A 340 12.58 -17.20 7.11
C VAL A 340 13.85 -16.42 7.43
N THR A 341 14.98 -17.14 7.37
CA THR A 341 16.31 -16.65 7.74
C THR A 341 17.31 -17.07 6.67
N GLY A 342 18.15 -16.14 6.23
CA GLY A 342 19.16 -16.42 5.21
C GLY A 342 19.52 -15.17 4.42
N ARG A 343 20.15 -15.36 3.27
CA ARG A 343 20.66 -14.29 2.41
C ARG A 343 20.02 -14.32 1.03
N VAL A 344 19.69 -13.14 0.51
CA VAL A 344 19.24 -12.92 -0.86
C VAL A 344 20.17 -11.91 -1.52
N VAL A 345 20.60 -12.19 -2.76
CA VAL A 345 21.30 -11.21 -3.59
C VAL A 345 20.36 -10.73 -4.69
N VAL A 346 20.17 -9.43 -4.76
CA VAL A 346 19.38 -8.78 -5.82
C VAL A 346 20.29 -7.94 -6.71
N LYS A 347 19.97 -7.91 -8.00
CA LYS A 347 20.59 -7.04 -8.98
C LYS A 347 19.64 -5.87 -9.28
N LEU A 348 20.08 -4.65 -8.99
CA LEU A 348 19.37 -3.42 -9.30
C LEU A 348 19.84 -2.90 -10.66
N PHE A 349 18.89 -2.70 -11.56
CA PHE A 349 19.20 -2.23 -12.90
C PHE A 349 17.99 -1.59 -13.58
N LYS A 350 18.10 -0.30 -13.89
CA LYS A 350 17.10 0.43 -14.71
C LYS A 350 15.64 0.13 -14.33
N GLY A 351 15.29 0.42 -13.09
CA GLY A 351 13.94 0.22 -12.55
C GLY A 351 13.62 -1.21 -12.09
N ASN A 352 14.52 -2.17 -12.34
CA ASN A 352 14.27 -3.57 -12.02
C ASN A 352 14.99 -4.03 -10.75
N VAL A 353 14.34 -4.92 -10.01
CA VAL A 353 14.90 -5.71 -8.91
C VAL A 353 14.88 -7.17 -9.33
N ILE A 354 16.06 -7.72 -9.63
CA ILE A 354 16.23 -9.07 -10.16
C ILE A 354 16.92 -9.92 -9.10
N VAL A 355 16.25 -10.95 -8.59
CA VAL A 355 16.87 -11.91 -7.67
C VAL A 355 17.89 -12.74 -8.45
N THR A 356 19.15 -12.75 -7.98
CA THR A 356 20.24 -13.49 -8.62
C THR A 356 20.63 -14.73 -7.84
N SER A 357 20.56 -14.68 -6.51
CA SER A 357 20.80 -15.86 -5.67
C SER A 357 20.09 -15.74 -4.33
N ARG A 358 19.95 -16.87 -3.65
CA ARG A 358 19.39 -16.97 -2.30
C ARG A 358 19.96 -18.19 -1.61
N SER A 359 20.15 -18.11 -0.29
CA SER A 359 20.64 -19.22 0.53
C SER A 359 20.05 -19.16 1.93
N SER A 360 19.78 -20.32 2.52
CA SER A 360 19.28 -20.44 3.88
C SER A 360 19.70 -21.78 4.48
N ALA A 361 20.04 -21.77 5.77
CA ALA A 361 20.22 -23.00 6.55
C ALA A 361 18.88 -23.74 6.79
N TYR A 362 17.75 -23.04 6.59
CA TYR A 362 16.40 -23.59 6.72
C TYR A 362 15.77 -23.91 5.37
N SER A 363 16.58 -24.05 4.31
CA SER A 363 16.08 -24.34 2.96
C SER A 363 15.34 -25.68 2.91
N LEU A 364 14.15 -25.67 2.35
CA LEU A 364 13.38 -26.86 1.99
C LEU A 364 13.69 -27.33 0.55
N PHE A 365 14.55 -26.60 -0.17
CA PHE A 365 15.02 -27.01 -1.49
C PHE A 365 16.14 -28.03 -1.33
N ASP A 366 15.84 -29.30 -1.66
CA ASP A 366 16.79 -30.39 -1.61
C ASP A 366 17.35 -30.64 -3.02
N THR A 367 18.63 -30.36 -3.21
CA THR A 367 19.33 -30.53 -4.49
C THR A 367 19.46 -31.99 -4.91
N LYS A 368 19.35 -32.96 -3.96
CA LYS A 368 19.41 -34.39 -4.29
C LYS A 368 18.10 -34.87 -4.90
N ILE A 369 16.95 -34.29 -4.48
CA ILE A 369 15.63 -34.65 -4.99
C ILE A 369 15.26 -33.79 -6.21
N ALA A 370 15.53 -32.48 -6.14
CA ALA A 370 15.18 -31.52 -7.17
C ALA A 370 16.27 -31.43 -8.26
N THR A 371 16.70 -32.57 -8.81
CA THR A 371 17.69 -32.67 -9.86
C THR A 371 17.10 -33.31 -11.12
N PHE A 372 17.67 -32.99 -12.29
CA PHE A 372 17.40 -33.70 -13.55
C PHE A 372 18.42 -34.82 -13.80
N ASP A 373 19.46 -34.89 -12.99
CA ASP A 373 20.46 -35.98 -13.04
C ASP A 373 19.95 -37.20 -12.24
N ASP A 374 20.75 -38.27 -12.24
CA ASP A 374 20.46 -39.45 -11.43
C ASP A 374 20.48 -39.08 -9.92
N ASP A 375 19.34 -39.24 -9.27
CA ASP A 375 19.17 -38.97 -7.83
C ASP A 375 19.52 -40.15 -6.91
N GLY A 376 20.04 -41.25 -7.48
CA GLY A 376 20.36 -42.45 -6.76
C GLY A 376 19.14 -43.16 -6.13
N GLY A 377 17.94 -42.90 -6.66
CA GLY A 377 16.67 -43.47 -6.16
C GLY A 377 16.07 -42.69 -4.97
N ALA A 378 16.50 -41.46 -4.73
CA ALA A 378 15.91 -40.58 -3.69
C ALA A 378 14.43 -40.28 -3.94
N TYR A 379 13.99 -40.25 -5.20
CA TYR A 379 12.61 -40.03 -5.60
C TYR A 379 12.12 -41.14 -6.54
N ASN A 380 11.04 -41.84 -6.16
CA ASN A 380 10.43 -42.86 -7.00
C ASN A 380 9.42 -42.23 -7.99
N GLN A 381 9.81 -42.03 -9.22
CA GLN A 381 8.96 -41.41 -10.27
C GLN A 381 7.67 -42.22 -10.53
N ALA A 382 7.63 -43.54 -10.23
CA ALA A 382 6.44 -44.37 -10.46
C ALA A 382 5.27 -44.00 -9.54
N ASP A 383 5.52 -43.40 -8.37
CA ASP A 383 4.50 -43.00 -7.42
C ASP A 383 3.61 -41.86 -7.98
N ALA A 384 4.16 -41.03 -8.85
CA ALA A 384 3.41 -39.97 -9.52
C ALA A 384 2.23 -40.51 -10.34
N GLY A 385 2.35 -41.74 -10.90
CA GLY A 385 1.29 -42.36 -11.71
C GLY A 385 0.01 -42.63 -10.90
N GLY A 386 0.13 -43.09 -9.66
CA GLY A 386 -0.99 -43.30 -8.73
C GLY A 386 -1.63 -41.98 -8.31
N PHE A 387 -0.83 -41.02 -7.89
CA PHE A 387 -1.27 -39.67 -7.51
C PHE A 387 -2.05 -38.98 -8.65
N ILE A 388 -1.52 -39.00 -9.88
CA ILE A 388 -2.17 -38.39 -11.06
C ILE A 388 -3.51 -39.07 -11.36
N LYS A 389 -3.60 -40.42 -11.31
CA LYS A 389 -4.85 -41.16 -11.56
C LYS A 389 -5.96 -40.77 -10.57
N LEU A 390 -5.66 -40.64 -9.29
CA LEU A 390 -6.61 -40.22 -8.27
C LEU A 390 -7.06 -38.77 -8.45
N ASN A 391 -6.12 -37.86 -8.67
CA ASN A 391 -6.44 -36.44 -8.93
C ASN A 391 -7.24 -36.24 -10.22
N ALA A 392 -6.99 -37.06 -11.27
CA ALA A 392 -7.71 -37.00 -12.52
C ALA A 392 -9.13 -37.56 -12.44
N LEU A 393 -9.50 -38.31 -11.39
CA LEU A 393 -10.80 -39.00 -11.32
C LEU A 393 -11.99 -38.05 -11.48
N ARG A 394 -12.00 -36.91 -10.76
CA ARG A 394 -13.06 -35.89 -10.87
C ARG A 394 -13.19 -35.34 -12.29
N MET A 395 -12.05 -35.09 -12.97
CA MET A 395 -12.02 -34.56 -14.34
C MET A 395 -12.49 -35.60 -15.34
N ARG A 396 -12.13 -36.87 -15.18
CA ARG A 396 -12.59 -38.00 -16.03
C ARG A 396 -14.10 -38.18 -15.92
N ILE A 397 -14.65 -38.15 -14.69
CA ILE A 397 -16.10 -38.23 -14.46
C ILE A 397 -16.83 -37.06 -15.15
N ALA A 398 -16.33 -35.83 -14.98
CA ALA A 398 -16.91 -34.66 -15.61
C ALA A 398 -16.83 -34.75 -17.15
N GLY A 399 -15.70 -35.18 -17.70
CA GLY A 399 -15.49 -35.35 -19.15
C GLY A 399 -16.40 -36.41 -19.77
N VAL A 400 -16.57 -37.56 -19.10
CA VAL A 400 -17.50 -38.61 -19.56
C VAL A 400 -18.94 -38.09 -19.58
N LYS A 401 -19.37 -37.42 -18.55
CA LYS A 401 -20.74 -36.82 -18.48
C LYS A 401 -20.94 -35.72 -19.52
N ALA A 402 -19.95 -34.90 -19.79
CA ALA A 402 -20.00 -33.86 -20.84
C ALA A 402 -20.10 -34.49 -22.25
N ALA A 403 -19.31 -35.50 -22.50
CA ALA A 403 -19.34 -36.22 -23.79
C ALA A 403 -20.72 -36.90 -24.02
N ALA A 404 -21.30 -37.54 -23.00
CA ALA A 404 -22.63 -38.12 -23.06
C ALA A 404 -23.71 -37.07 -23.38
N ARG A 405 -23.64 -35.89 -22.77
CA ARG A 405 -24.58 -34.77 -23.04
C ARG A 405 -24.39 -34.21 -24.47
N GLY A 406 -23.13 -34.03 -24.92
CA GLY A 406 -22.82 -33.55 -26.26
C GLY A 406 -23.21 -34.55 -27.36
N GLY A 407 -23.10 -35.85 -27.08
CA GLY A 407 -23.60 -36.94 -27.96
C GLY A 407 -25.14 -36.95 -28.03
N ALA A 408 -25.82 -36.76 -26.93
CA ALA A 408 -27.28 -36.68 -26.89
C ALA A 408 -27.81 -35.44 -27.63
N ALA A 409 -27.11 -34.29 -27.52
CA ALA A 409 -27.48 -33.06 -28.23
C ALA A 409 -27.29 -33.21 -29.78
N LYS A 410 -26.25 -33.93 -30.24
CA LYS A 410 -26.03 -34.25 -31.67
C LYS A 410 -27.02 -35.30 -32.16
N ALA A 411 -27.44 -36.25 -31.34
CA ALA A 411 -28.43 -37.27 -31.71
C ALA A 411 -29.88 -36.70 -31.76
N GLY A 412 -30.18 -35.66 -31.00
CA GLY A 412 -31.47 -34.95 -30.99
C GLY A 412 -31.66 -33.96 -32.13
N ALA A 413 -30.61 -33.59 -32.85
CA ALA A 413 -30.64 -32.71 -34.02
C ALA A 413 -30.81 -33.54 -35.31
N LYS A 414 -31.84 -34.39 -35.38
CA LYS A 414 -32.25 -34.99 -36.69
C LYS A 414 -32.86 -33.88 -37.55
N ALA A 415 -32.43 -33.88 -38.80
CA ALA A 415 -32.77 -32.92 -39.83
C ALA A 415 -34.26 -32.64 -39.92
N PRO A 416 -34.68 -31.39 -40.24
CA PRO A 416 -36.09 -31.09 -40.48
C PRO A 416 -36.57 -31.90 -41.70
N SER A 417 -37.69 -32.61 -41.53
CA SER A 417 -38.40 -33.33 -42.57
C SER A 417 -38.68 -32.40 -43.76
N LYS A 418 -38.32 -32.86 -44.98
CA LYS A 418 -38.72 -32.19 -46.22
C LYS A 418 -40.23 -32.03 -46.26
N ALA A 419 -40.73 -30.83 -46.28
CA ALA A 419 -42.10 -30.51 -46.59
C ALA A 419 -42.43 -30.90 -48.03
N PRO A 420 -43.65 -31.45 -48.33
CA PRO A 420 -44.02 -31.88 -49.69
C PRO A 420 -44.16 -30.69 -50.65
N GLY A 421 -43.56 -30.80 -51.82
CA GLY A 421 -43.50 -29.78 -52.85
C GLY A 421 -44.87 -29.31 -53.34
N ARG A 422 -45.10 -28.05 -53.36
CA ARG A 422 -46.15 -27.37 -54.09
C ARG A 422 -45.66 -27.16 -55.54
N LYS A 423 -46.40 -27.73 -56.51
CA LYS A 423 -46.23 -27.58 -57.95
C LYS A 423 -46.36 -26.09 -58.32
N ALA A 424 -45.37 -25.60 -59.05
CA ALA A 424 -45.37 -24.31 -59.69
C ALA A 424 -46.30 -24.36 -60.93
N SER A 425 -47.18 -23.39 -61.05
CA SER A 425 -47.84 -23.05 -62.30
C SER A 425 -47.15 -21.87 -62.94
N ALA A 426 -46.73 -22.07 -64.16
CA ALA A 426 -46.08 -21.09 -64.98
C ALA A 426 -47.06 -20.01 -65.45
N ARG A 427 -46.64 -18.77 -65.44
CA ARG A 427 -47.00 -17.75 -66.44
C ARG A 427 -45.92 -16.67 -66.50
N SER A 428 -45.40 -16.54 -67.69
CA SER A 428 -44.54 -15.49 -68.25
C SER A 428 -45.40 -14.60 -69.16
N PRO A 429 -44.97 -13.54 -69.83
CA PRO A 429 -44.12 -12.39 -69.40
C PRO A 429 -44.78 -11.04 -69.75
N ALA A 430 -44.14 -9.95 -69.51
CA ALA A 430 -44.03 -8.70 -70.30
C ALA A 430 -43.52 -7.54 -69.41
N ALA A 431 -42.42 -7.01 -69.63
CA ALA A 431 -41.95 -6.01 -70.55
C ALA A 431 -42.17 -4.55 -70.12
N LYS A 432 -41.06 -3.88 -70.09
CA LYS A 432 -40.78 -2.45 -70.39
C LYS A 432 -40.75 -1.38 -69.30
N ARG A 433 -39.55 -0.91 -69.14
CA ARG A 433 -39.02 0.45 -69.32
C ARG A 433 -39.25 1.51 -68.28
N ALA A 434 -38.13 2.07 -67.95
CA ALA A 434 -37.70 3.49 -67.96
C ALA A 434 -38.05 4.32 -66.72
N GLY A 435 -36.96 4.91 -66.25
CA GLY A 435 -36.93 6.05 -65.32
C GLY A 435 -35.67 5.97 -64.48
#